data_6a3922811108975f0c0f67dc65db209d
#
_entry.id   6a3922811108975f0c0f67dc65db209d
#
_cell.length_a   1.000
_cell.length_b   1.000
_cell.length_c   1.000
_cell.angle_alpha   90.00
_cell.angle_beta   90.00
_cell.angle_gamma   90.00
#
_symmetry.space_group_name_H-M   'P 1'
#
loop_
_entity.id
_entity.type
_entity.pdbx_description
1 polymer ?
#
loop_
_entity_poly.entity_id
_entity_poly.type
_entity_poly.pdbx_seq_one_letter_code
_entity_poly.pdbx_strand_id
1 'polypeptide(L)'
;MSNFDLSCSKNFITIEEQEELSQLAVDYLQQGVLQANPRGPHRYRAKIWGTEYCTPIIMKIGKRIIEHFKIKGCPVDPHLGWIISLIEKGGQIHKHRDKYAYHEQNNVKHLRCNIMVTRENSTANPVIEGRIIDVPARAIWGFIPSESEHSTQLVDVEKPRIVYQFGFVVPMDYTLPVN
;
A
#
# COMPACT_ATOMS: atom_id res chain seq x y z
N MET A 1 -16.30 12.61 -16.69
CA MET A 1 -15.55 11.46 -16.14
C MET A 1 -14.50 12.05 -15.22
N SER A 2 -14.56 11.81 -13.91
CA SER A 2 -13.52 12.28 -12.99
C SER A 2 -12.21 11.57 -13.33
N ASN A 3 -11.22 12.31 -13.80
CA ASN A 3 -9.85 11.80 -13.87
C ASN A 3 -9.36 11.69 -12.43
N PHE A 4 -9.30 10.47 -11.89
CA PHE A 4 -8.58 10.25 -10.66
C PHE A 4 -7.11 10.04 -10.99
N ASP A 5 -6.24 10.65 -10.20
CA ASP A 5 -4.81 10.52 -10.40
C ASP A 5 -4.33 9.17 -9.83
N LEU A 6 -3.80 8.35 -10.71
CA LEU A 6 -3.19 7.06 -10.39
C LEU A 6 -1.87 6.94 -11.14
N SER A 7 -0.80 6.62 -10.43
CA SER A 7 0.49 6.23 -11.01
C SER A 7 0.72 4.75 -10.76
N CYS A 8 1.08 3.98 -11.80
CA CYS A 8 1.36 2.55 -11.69
C CYS A 8 2.58 2.17 -12.56
N SER A 9 3.59 1.55 -11.94
CA SER A 9 4.80 1.08 -12.63
C SER A 9 5.06 -0.39 -12.35
N LYS A 10 5.27 -1.19 -13.41
CA LYS A 10 5.58 -2.61 -13.33
C LYS A 10 7.05 -2.84 -12.97
N ASN A 11 7.35 -4.02 -12.40
CA ASN A 11 8.72 -4.45 -12.06
C ASN A 11 9.50 -3.44 -11.21
N PHE A 12 8.83 -2.79 -10.28
CA PHE A 12 9.43 -1.79 -9.39
C PHE A 12 10.41 -2.43 -8.39
N ILE A 13 10.12 -3.63 -7.92
CA ILE A 13 11.01 -4.44 -7.09
C ILE A 13 11.54 -5.63 -7.89
N THR A 14 12.74 -6.12 -7.52
CA THR A 14 13.34 -7.31 -8.14
C THR A 14 12.65 -8.59 -7.65
N ILE A 15 12.99 -9.73 -8.25
CA ILE A 15 12.47 -11.04 -7.82
C ILE A 15 12.99 -11.35 -6.40
N GLU A 16 14.26 -11.09 -6.14
CA GLU A 16 14.89 -11.33 -4.84
C GLU A 16 14.26 -10.45 -3.75
N GLU A 17 14.00 -9.18 -4.05
CA GLU A 17 13.29 -8.28 -3.14
C GLU A 17 11.85 -8.74 -2.88
N GLN A 18 11.17 -9.28 -3.90
CA GLN A 18 9.83 -9.87 -3.75
C GLN A 18 9.83 -11.09 -2.83
N GLU A 19 10.80 -11.99 -3.02
CA GLU A 19 10.94 -13.20 -2.20
C GLU A 19 11.21 -12.83 -0.75
N GLU A 20 12.16 -11.92 -0.49
CA GLU A 20 12.48 -11.45 0.86
C GLU A 20 11.27 -10.78 1.54
N LEU A 21 10.57 -9.87 0.87
CA LEU A 21 9.38 -9.21 1.42
C LEU A 21 8.22 -10.19 1.66
N SER A 22 8.06 -11.20 0.79
CA SER A 22 7.04 -12.23 0.95
C SER A 22 7.32 -13.07 2.20
N GLN A 23 8.58 -13.50 2.38
CA GLN A 23 8.99 -14.28 3.56
C GLN A 23 8.83 -13.46 4.84
N LEU A 24 9.29 -12.21 4.87
CA LEU A 24 9.10 -11.31 6.02
C LEU A 24 7.64 -11.17 6.43
N ALA A 25 6.73 -11.02 5.48
CA ALA A 25 5.30 -10.89 5.81
C ALA A 25 4.73 -12.17 6.42
N VAL A 26 5.15 -13.34 5.95
CA VAL A 26 4.75 -14.64 6.50
C VAL A 26 5.33 -14.81 7.91
N ASP A 27 6.61 -14.53 8.11
CA ASP A 27 7.28 -14.62 9.41
C ASP A 27 6.60 -13.69 10.44
N TYR A 28 6.27 -12.46 10.04
CA TYR A 28 5.59 -11.50 10.92
C TYR A 28 4.16 -11.91 11.25
N LEU A 29 3.47 -12.62 10.35
CA LEU A 29 2.17 -13.22 10.66
C LEU A 29 2.33 -14.33 11.71
N GLN A 30 3.29 -15.24 11.53
CA GLN A 30 3.55 -16.35 12.46
C GLN A 30 4.01 -15.87 13.84
N GLN A 31 4.76 -14.78 13.91
CA GLN A 31 5.21 -14.14 15.15
C GLN A 31 4.14 -13.30 15.84
N GLY A 32 2.95 -13.14 15.23
CA GLY A 32 1.87 -12.31 15.75
C GLY A 32 2.12 -10.80 15.63
N VAL A 33 3.09 -10.38 14.81
CA VAL A 33 3.33 -8.96 14.49
C VAL A 33 2.22 -8.42 13.61
N LEU A 34 1.82 -9.17 12.58
CA LEU A 34 0.63 -8.89 11.81
C LEU A 34 -0.60 -9.31 12.60
N GLN A 35 -1.42 -8.34 12.96
CA GLN A 35 -2.62 -8.56 13.75
C GLN A 35 -3.88 -8.49 12.89
N ALA A 36 -4.89 -9.28 13.24
CA ALA A 36 -6.17 -9.28 12.56
C ALA A 36 -6.79 -7.89 12.56
N ASN A 37 -7.27 -7.46 11.40
CA ASN A 37 -7.97 -6.19 11.28
C ASN A 37 -9.42 -6.35 11.71
N PRO A 38 -9.91 -5.61 12.73
CA PRO A 38 -11.29 -5.74 13.19
C PRO A 38 -12.34 -5.32 12.14
N ARG A 39 -11.92 -4.60 11.09
CA ARG A 39 -12.80 -4.14 10.00
C ARG A 39 -12.80 -5.02 8.77
N GLY A 40 -12.22 -6.22 8.84
CA GLY A 40 -12.20 -7.12 7.69
C GLY A 40 -11.72 -8.51 8.09
N PRO A 41 -12.54 -9.56 7.91
CA PRO A 41 -12.12 -10.93 8.14
C PRO A 41 -10.96 -11.31 7.23
N HIS A 42 -10.14 -12.25 7.66
CA HIS A 42 -8.98 -12.76 6.91
C HIS A 42 -7.98 -11.68 6.45
N ARG A 43 -7.97 -10.54 7.14
CA ARG A 43 -7.08 -9.43 6.86
C ARG A 43 -6.20 -9.14 8.07
N TYR A 44 -4.88 -9.14 7.84
CA TYR A 44 -3.86 -8.88 8.86
C TYR A 44 -3.02 -7.68 8.45
N ARG A 45 -2.59 -6.91 9.44
CA ARG A 45 -1.73 -5.75 9.19
C ARG A 45 -0.85 -5.41 10.38
N ALA A 46 0.29 -4.77 10.09
CA ALA A 46 1.13 -4.12 11.09
C ALA A 46 1.61 -2.78 10.57
N LYS A 47 1.66 -1.79 11.44
CA LYS A 47 2.38 -0.54 11.22
C LYS A 47 3.84 -0.79 11.59
N ILE A 48 4.76 -0.59 10.64
CA ILE A 48 6.17 -0.95 10.79
C ILE A 48 7.10 0.27 10.86
N TRP A 49 6.68 1.44 10.39
CA TRP A 49 7.50 2.64 10.47
C TRP A 49 7.85 3.00 11.92
N GLY A 50 9.15 3.20 12.17
CA GLY A 50 9.66 3.54 13.50
C GLY A 50 9.74 2.35 14.47
N THR A 51 9.65 1.12 13.97
CA THR A 51 9.80 -0.11 14.74
C THR A 51 10.96 -0.95 14.23
N GLU A 52 11.39 -1.96 14.99
CA GLU A 52 12.39 -2.96 14.59
C GLU A 52 11.98 -3.79 13.36
N TYR A 53 10.70 -3.82 13.02
CA TYR A 53 10.16 -4.53 11.85
C TYR A 53 10.38 -3.79 10.53
N CYS A 54 10.85 -2.52 10.59
CA CYS A 54 11.23 -1.74 9.41
C CYS A 54 12.68 -2.09 9.00
N THR A 55 12.86 -3.23 8.36
CA THR A 55 14.17 -3.79 8.00
C THR A 55 14.92 -2.98 6.93
N PRO A 56 16.23 -3.21 6.73
CA PRO A 56 17.02 -2.50 5.73
C PRO A 56 16.46 -2.56 4.30
N ILE A 57 15.88 -3.71 3.89
CA ILE A 57 15.26 -3.83 2.57
C ILE A 57 14.03 -2.91 2.44
N ILE A 58 13.19 -2.83 3.46
CA ILE A 58 12.01 -1.95 3.47
C ILE A 58 12.46 -0.49 3.39
N MET A 59 13.50 -0.11 4.14
CA MET A 59 14.09 1.23 4.08
C MET A 59 14.69 1.56 2.70
N LYS A 60 15.39 0.61 2.08
CA LYS A 60 15.92 0.74 0.71
C LYS A 60 14.82 1.00 -0.30
N ILE A 61 13.72 0.23 -0.21
CA ILE A 61 12.55 0.39 -1.08
C ILE A 61 11.88 1.74 -0.83
N GLY A 62 11.72 2.15 0.42
CA GLY A 62 11.18 3.46 0.77
C GLY A 62 11.95 4.62 0.15
N LYS A 63 13.29 4.57 0.12
CA LYS A 63 14.13 5.56 -0.58
C LYS A 63 13.84 5.59 -2.08
N ARG A 64 13.74 4.42 -2.73
CA ARG A 64 13.38 4.31 -4.15
C ARG A 64 12.00 4.90 -4.44
N ILE A 65 11.04 4.71 -3.54
CA ILE A 65 9.69 5.32 -3.65
C ILE A 65 9.76 6.84 -3.61
N ILE A 66 10.54 7.41 -2.68
CA ILE A 66 10.73 8.86 -2.56
C ILE A 66 11.26 9.46 -3.87
N GLU A 67 12.21 8.80 -4.50
CA GLU A 67 12.77 9.22 -5.80
C GLU A 67 11.73 9.08 -6.93
N HIS A 68 11.04 7.93 -6.99
CA HIS A 68 10.05 7.62 -8.04
C HIS A 68 8.87 8.61 -8.03
N PHE A 69 8.33 8.92 -6.86
CA PHE A 69 7.21 9.85 -6.71
C PHE A 69 7.65 11.31 -6.57
N LYS A 70 8.96 11.59 -6.64
CA LYS A 70 9.54 12.97 -6.54
C LYS A 70 9.13 13.70 -5.25
N ILE A 71 9.08 12.97 -4.15
CA ILE A 71 8.65 13.47 -2.82
C ILE A 71 9.82 13.65 -1.84
N LYS A 72 10.98 14.05 -2.35
CA LYS A 72 12.15 14.36 -1.51
C LYS A 72 11.81 15.46 -0.51
N GLY A 73 12.07 15.19 0.77
CA GLY A 73 11.73 16.12 1.87
C GLY A 73 10.32 15.98 2.43
N CYS A 74 9.43 15.21 1.79
CA CYS A 74 8.14 14.89 2.38
C CYS A 74 8.29 13.88 3.51
N PRO A 75 7.72 14.15 4.71
CA PRO A 75 7.82 13.23 5.83
C PRO A 75 6.95 12.00 5.63
N VAL A 76 7.32 10.91 6.30
CA VAL A 76 6.44 9.76 6.47
C VAL A 76 5.18 10.20 7.23
N ASP A 77 4.02 9.73 6.80
CA ASP A 77 2.76 10.09 7.43
C ASP A 77 2.72 9.61 8.90
N PRO A 78 2.54 10.52 9.88
CA PRO A 78 2.59 10.15 11.28
C PRO A 78 1.41 9.28 11.73
N HIS A 79 0.27 9.37 11.03
CA HIS A 79 -0.92 8.58 11.35
C HIS A 79 -0.92 7.22 10.69
N LEU A 80 -0.59 7.17 9.40
CA LEU A 80 -0.66 5.94 8.61
C LEU A 80 0.69 5.23 8.53
N GLY A 81 1.78 5.99 8.39
CA GLY A 81 3.13 5.43 8.36
C GLY A 81 3.33 4.45 7.22
N TRP A 82 4.18 3.46 7.46
CA TRP A 82 4.36 2.31 6.57
C TRP A 82 3.71 1.08 7.18
N ILE A 83 3.02 0.31 6.35
CA ILE A 83 2.16 -0.79 6.79
C ILE A 83 2.42 -2.02 5.91
N ILE A 84 2.49 -3.18 6.53
CA ILE A 84 2.34 -4.47 5.84
C ILE A 84 0.88 -4.86 5.92
N SER A 85 0.29 -5.24 4.80
CA SER A 85 -1.08 -5.77 4.70
C SER A 85 -1.05 -7.13 4.03
N LEU A 86 -1.55 -8.15 4.74
CA LEU A 86 -1.72 -9.50 4.25
C LEU A 86 -3.20 -9.84 4.29
N ILE A 87 -3.73 -10.36 3.19
CA ILE A 87 -5.14 -10.75 3.05
C ILE A 87 -5.17 -12.19 2.56
N GLU A 88 -5.74 -13.05 3.37
CA GLU A 88 -5.96 -14.46 3.04
C GLU A 88 -7.24 -14.65 2.24
N LYS A 89 -7.44 -15.86 1.75
CA LYS A 89 -8.67 -16.29 1.05
C LYS A 89 -9.92 -15.94 1.85
N GLY A 90 -10.90 -15.36 1.19
CA GLY A 90 -12.13 -14.86 1.79
C GLY A 90 -12.05 -13.44 2.33
N GLY A 91 -10.85 -12.81 2.32
CA GLY A 91 -10.66 -11.44 2.77
C GLY A 91 -10.76 -10.41 1.66
N GLN A 92 -11.07 -9.18 2.03
CA GLN A 92 -11.08 -8.02 1.14
C GLN A 92 -10.96 -6.71 1.93
N ILE A 93 -10.65 -5.63 1.24
CA ILE A 93 -10.78 -4.27 1.79
C ILE A 93 -12.12 -3.71 1.30
N HIS A 94 -13.02 -3.39 2.24
CA HIS A 94 -14.29 -2.76 1.90
C HIS A 94 -14.08 -1.34 1.37
N LYS A 95 -15.02 -0.90 0.58
CA LYS A 95 -15.06 0.40 -0.06
C LYS A 95 -15.08 1.55 0.96
N HIS A 96 -14.13 2.48 0.85
CA HIS A 96 -13.99 3.64 1.73
C HIS A 96 -13.12 4.73 1.12
N ARG A 97 -13.08 5.89 1.78
CA ARG A 97 -12.08 6.96 1.61
C ARG A 97 -11.38 7.19 2.93
N ASP A 98 -10.09 7.48 2.87
CA ASP A 98 -9.32 7.81 4.07
C ASP A 98 -9.37 9.32 4.31
N LYS A 99 -10.17 9.72 5.29
CA LYS A 99 -10.22 11.10 5.75
C LYS A 99 -9.75 11.18 7.20
N TYR A 100 -8.75 12.01 7.44
CA TYR A 100 -8.16 12.20 8.75
C TYR A 100 -8.07 13.69 9.06
N ALA A 101 -8.55 14.10 10.22
CA ALA A 101 -8.54 15.49 10.68
C ALA A 101 -7.13 16.12 10.66
N TYR A 102 -6.09 15.33 10.90
CA TYR A 102 -4.71 15.80 10.82
C TYR A 102 -4.37 16.39 9.45
N HIS A 103 -4.75 15.75 8.36
CA HIS A 103 -4.43 16.23 7.01
C HIS A 103 -5.20 17.51 6.68
N GLU A 104 -6.46 17.58 7.06
CA GLU A 104 -7.29 18.76 6.87
C GLU A 104 -6.77 19.97 7.70
N GLN A 105 -6.44 19.76 8.97
CA GLN A 105 -5.93 20.80 9.87
C GLN A 105 -4.57 21.35 9.45
N ASN A 106 -3.71 20.53 8.85
CA ASN A 106 -2.38 20.92 8.41
C ASN A 106 -2.31 21.30 6.91
N ASN A 107 -3.46 21.30 6.21
CA ASN A 107 -3.55 21.62 4.78
C ASN A 107 -2.57 20.79 3.93
N VAL A 108 -2.60 19.47 4.13
CA VAL A 108 -1.75 18.49 3.44
C VAL A 108 -2.56 17.29 2.98
N LYS A 109 -1.98 16.47 2.10
CA LYS A 109 -2.56 15.21 1.63
C LYS A 109 -1.75 14.01 2.11
N HIS A 110 -2.43 12.87 2.25
CA HIS A 110 -1.78 11.58 2.37
C HIS A 110 -1.54 10.99 0.99
N LEU A 111 -0.29 10.80 0.61
CA LEU A 111 0.09 9.98 -0.53
C LEU A 111 0.29 8.54 -0.07
N ARG A 112 -0.41 7.59 -0.68
CA ARG A 112 -0.22 6.16 -0.45
C ARG A 112 0.46 5.53 -1.65
N CYS A 113 1.68 5.03 -1.43
CA CYS A 113 2.43 4.24 -2.39
C CYS A 113 2.37 2.78 -1.96
N ASN A 114 1.93 1.89 -2.83
CA ASN A 114 1.75 0.48 -2.52
C ASN A 114 2.61 -0.39 -3.42
N ILE A 115 3.20 -1.44 -2.88
CA ILE A 115 3.91 -2.46 -3.65
C ILE A 115 3.13 -3.76 -3.54
N MET A 116 2.72 -4.32 -4.68
CA MET A 116 2.15 -5.65 -4.77
C MET A 116 3.27 -6.69 -4.69
N VAL A 117 3.41 -7.33 -3.54
CA VAL A 117 4.44 -8.36 -3.36
C VAL A 117 3.96 -9.69 -3.90
N THR A 118 2.80 -10.15 -3.45
CA THR A 118 2.21 -11.38 -3.96
C THR A 118 0.78 -11.17 -4.40
N ARG A 119 0.48 -11.70 -5.56
CA ARG A 119 -0.85 -11.82 -6.12
C ARG A 119 -0.84 -13.05 -7.02
N GLU A 120 -1.75 -13.97 -6.80
CA GLU A 120 -1.97 -15.11 -7.68
C GLU A 120 -3.13 -14.80 -8.60
N ASN A 121 -2.88 -14.86 -9.92
CA ASN A 121 -3.88 -14.60 -10.99
C ASN A 121 -4.52 -13.20 -10.96
N SER A 122 -5.61 -13.02 -11.67
CA SER A 122 -6.31 -11.74 -11.87
C SER A 122 -7.21 -11.30 -10.70
N THR A 123 -7.17 -11.99 -9.57
CA THR A 123 -8.03 -11.70 -8.43
C THR A 123 -7.36 -10.76 -7.42
N ALA A 124 -8.13 -10.21 -6.50
CA ALA A 124 -7.65 -9.32 -5.44
C ALA A 124 -6.99 -8.02 -5.92
N ASN A 125 -7.37 -7.55 -7.08
CA ASN A 125 -6.95 -6.25 -7.59
C ASN A 125 -7.47 -5.11 -6.73
N PRO A 126 -6.74 -3.97 -6.63
CA PRO A 126 -7.32 -2.74 -6.11
C PRO A 126 -8.45 -2.25 -7.04
N VAL A 127 -9.48 -1.70 -6.40
CA VAL A 127 -10.60 -1.04 -7.08
C VAL A 127 -10.58 0.42 -6.65
N ILE A 128 -10.41 1.34 -7.59
CA ILE A 128 -10.32 2.78 -7.33
C ILE A 128 -11.38 3.50 -8.17
N GLU A 129 -12.23 4.30 -7.54
CA GLU A 129 -13.38 4.95 -8.17
C GLU A 129 -14.23 3.97 -9.01
N GLY A 130 -14.46 2.77 -8.46
CA GLY A 130 -15.22 1.70 -9.10
C GLY A 130 -14.51 0.97 -10.24
N ARG A 131 -13.29 1.33 -10.57
CA ARG A 131 -12.50 0.68 -11.64
C ARG A 131 -11.53 -0.33 -11.05
N ILE A 132 -11.51 -1.53 -11.60
CA ILE A 132 -10.51 -2.55 -11.27
C ILE A 132 -9.19 -2.14 -11.92
N ILE A 133 -8.15 -2.01 -11.10
CA ILE A 133 -6.81 -1.65 -11.57
C ILE A 133 -5.96 -2.92 -11.59
N ASP A 134 -5.57 -3.35 -12.77
CA ASP A 134 -4.68 -4.51 -12.92
C ASP A 134 -3.26 -4.18 -12.47
N VAL A 135 -2.95 -4.58 -11.24
CA VAL A 135 -1.63 -4.35 -10.63
C VAL A 135 -0.92 -5.70 -10.50
N PRO A 136 0.05 -6.02 -11.37
CA PRO A 136 0.79 -7.28 -11.28
C PRO A 136 1.69 -7.32 -10.04
N ALA A 137 2.13 -8.52 -9.68
CA ALA A 137 3.18 -8.67 -8.67
C ALA A 137 4.43 -7.87 -9.06
N ARG A 138 5.15 -7.37 -8.07
CA ARG A 138 6.31 -6.49 -8.15
C ARG A 138 6.03 -5.07 -8.68
N ALA A 139 4.77 -4.73 -8.96
CA ALA A 139 4.40 -3.38 -9.35
C ALA A 139 4.23 -2.46 -8.14
N ILE A 140 4.47 -1.17 -8.37
CA ILE A 140 4.09 -0.09 -7.46
C ILE A 140 2.91 0.68 -8.04
N TRP A 141 2.00 1.13 -7.17
CA TRP A 141 0.99 2.12 -7.53
C TRP A 141 0.81 3.14 -6.41
N GLY A 142 0.52 4.38 -6.79
CA GLY A 142 0.30 5.48 -5.88
C GLY A 142 -1.00 6.22 -6.17
N PHE A 143 -1.67 6.70 -5.12
CA PHE A 143 -2.88 7.51 -5.22
C PHE A 143 -3.11 8.31 -3.93
N ILE A 144 -4.04 9.26 -3.97
CA ILE A 144 -4.46 10.06 -2.81
C ILE A 144 -5.76 9.46 -2.25
N PRO A 145 -5.72 8.69 -1.15
CA PRO A 145 -6.88 7.94 -0.67
C PRO A 145 -7.99 8.79 -0.04
N SER A 146 -7.73 10.06 0.27
CA SER A 146 -8.77 11.01 0.68
C SER A 146 -9.61 11.50 -0.51
N GLU A 147 -9.03 11.55 -1.70
CA GLU A 147 -9.67 12.01 -2.94
C GLU A 147 -10.35 10.88 -3.71
N SER A 148 -9.88 9.64 -3.53
CA SER A 148 -10.35 8.48 -4.28
C SER A 148 -11.00 7.43 -3.38
N GLU A 149 -12.23 7.04 -3.71
CA GLU A 149 -12.88 5.90 -3.10
C GLU A 149 -12.17 4.61 -3.54
N HIS A 150 -11.81 3.77 -2.58
CA HIS A 150 -11.01 2.59 -2.87
C HIS A 150 -11.40 1.36 -2.06
N SER A 151 -11.16 0.21 -2.66
CA SER A 151 -11.40 -1.12 -2.10
C SER A 151 -10.45 -2.14 -2.74
N THR A 152 -10.66 -3.42 -2.47
CA THR A 152 -10.06 -4.52 -3.25
C THR A 152 -11.14 -5.49 -3.69
N GLN A 153 -10.85 -6.26 -4.73
CA GLN A 153 -11.59 -7.47 -5.00
C GLN A 153 -11.37 -8.48 -3.87
N LEU A 154 -12.26 -9.45 -3.77
CA LEU A 154 -12.13 -10.59 -2.85
C LEU A 154 -10.89 -11.41 -3.21
N VAL A 155 -10.14 -11.87 -2.21
CA VAL A 155 -9.10 -12.87 -2.38
C VAL A 155 -9.77 -14.24 -2.41
N ASP A 156 -9.82 -14.88 -3.56
CA ASP A 156 -10.50 -16.16 -3.79
C ASP A 156 -9.54 -17.35 -4.04
N VAL A 157 -8.24 -17.10 -3.89
CA VAL A 157 -7.15 -18.09 -4.06
C VAL A 157 -6.42 -18.35 -2.75
N GLU A 158 -5.74 -19.50 -2.67
CA GLU A 158 -5.05 -19.92 -1.43
C GLU A 158 -3.83 -19.04 -1.09
N LYS A 159 -3.12 -18.55 -2.11
CA LYS A 159 -1.97 -17.69 -1.89
C LYS A 159 -2.41 -16.31 -1.42
N PRO A 160 -1.96 -15.82 -0.26
CA PRO A 160 -2.39 -14.54 0.27
C PRO A 160 -1.93 -13.37 -0.62
N ARG A 161 -2.76 -12.34 -0.65
CA ARG A 161 -2.38 -11.04 -1.21
C ARG A 161 -1.53 -10.29 -0.20
N ILE A 162 -0.27 -10.00 -0.53
CA ILE A 162 0.65 -9.24 0.31
C ILE A 162 0.97 -7.91 -0.35
N VAL A 163 0.76 -6.82 0.39
CA VAL A 163 1.05 -5.45 -0.04
C VAL A 163 1.80 -4.71 1.05
N TYR A 164 2.89 -4.06 0.68
CA TYR A 164 3.57 -3.07 1.50
C TYR A 164 3.07 -1.68 1.12
N GLN A 165 2.57 -0.94 2.08
CA GLN A 165 2.02 0.41 1.92
C GLN A 165 2.96 1.42 2.55
N PHE A 166 3.36 2.43 1.79
CA PHE A 166 4.24 3.50 2.21
C PHE A 166 3.45 4.81 2.19
N GLY A 167 3.19 5.37 3.36
CA GLY A 167 2.45 6.60 3.54
C GLY A 167 3.36 7.81 3.71
N PHE A 168 3.11 8.86 2.95
CA PHE A 168 3.83 10.13 3.04
C PHE A 168 2.85 11.29 3.12
N VAL A 169 3.28 12.35 3.79
CA VAL A 169 2.55 13.63 3.77
C VAL A 169 3.08 14.48 2.62
N VAL A 170 2.19 14.91 1.74
CA VAL A 170 2.53 15.74 0.59
C VAL A 170 1.74 17.05 0.60
N PRO A 171 2.24 18.13 -0.05
CA PRO A 171 1.51 19.39 -0.17
C PRO A 171 0.17 19.23 -0.90
N MET A 172 -0.76 20.16 -0.69
CA MET A 172 -2.08 20.14 -1.32
C MET A 172 -2.05 20.21 -2.84
N ASP A 173 -1.06 20.87 -3.41
CA ASP A 173 -0.83 21.02 -4.85
C ASP A 173 -0.02 19.88 -5.46
N TYR A 174 0.38 18.88 -4.66
CA TYR A 174 1.10 17.71 -5.17
C TYR A 174 0.23 16.95 -6.17
N THR A 175 0.83 16.62 -7.31
CA THR A 175 0.26 15.78 -8.36
C THR A 175 1.13 14.55 -8.57
N LEU A 176 0.49 13.42 -8.84
CA LEU A 176 1.21 12.17 -9.12
C LEU A 176 2.00 12.27 -10.44
N PRO A 177 3.21 11.71 -10.49
CA PRO A 177 3.95 11.64 -11.76
C PRO A 177 3.14 10.83 -12.78
N VAL A 178 2.97 11.40 -13.95
CA VAL A 178 2.38 10.72 -15.12
C VAL A 178 3.45 9.77 -15.67
N ASN A 179 3.13 8.49 -15.78
CA ASN A 179 3.97 7.47 -16.39
C ASN A 179 3.74 7.38 -17.89
#